data_e72c6f8f3728e21d806d5bbe31241964
#
_entry.id   e72c6f8f3728e21d806d5bbe31241964
#
_cell.length_a   1.000
_cell.length_b   1.000
_cell.length_c   1.000
_cell.angle_alpha   90.00
_cell.angle_beta   90.00
_cell.angle_gamma   90.00
#
_symmetry.space_group_name_H-M   'P 1'
#
loop_
_entity.id
_entity.type
_entity.pdbx_description
1 polymer ?
#
loop_
_entity_poly.entity_id
_entity_poly.type
_entity_poly.pdbx_seq_one_letter_code
_entity_poly.pdbx_strand_id
1 'polypeptide(L)'
;MRSLICAVSVMSLLVVAGIIGQKASATGDEPASIEKIMETLHKGRKSPLATIKTALKSATPDWALIQKESKTYAKYAADLPKNDPPKGDSASFKSLAKVFADSAKKLDDAAQREDLAAAKSALHRIGTLCKRCHDAHKEE
;
A
#
# COMPACT_ATOMS: atom_id res chain seq x y z
N MET A 1 -51.35 -18.19 -50.18
CA MET A 1 -52.68 -17.51 -50.00
C MET A 1 -52.61 -16.71 -48.70
N ARG A 2 -52.82 -15.38 -48.85
CA ARG A 2 -53.35 -14.41 -47.88
C ARG A 2 -52.44 -14.12 -46.71
N SER A 3 -51.61 -13.07 -46.75
CA SER A 3 -51.97 -11.61 -46.55
C SER A 3 -52.75 -11.38 -45.28
N LEU A 4 -52.13 -10.61 -44.33
CA LEU A 4 -52.73 -9.41 -43.76
C LEU A 4 -51.72 -8.73 -42.83
N ILE A 5 -51.35 -7.65 -43.22
CA ILE A 5 -50.95 -6.31 -42.81
C ILE A 5 -51.80 -5.83 -41.62
N CYS A 6 -51.15 -5.30 -40.59
CA CYS A 6 -51.63 -4.21 -39.73
C CYS A 6 -50.40 -3.69 -38.99
N ALA A 7 -49.80 -2.64 -39.37
CA ALA A 7 -50.12 -1.23 -39.18
C ALA A 7 -49.86 -0.74 -37.74
N VAL A 8 -48.74 -0.04 -37.58
CA VAL A 8 -48.52 1.28 -36.96
C VAL A 8 -48.95 1.46 -35.49
N SER A 9 -47.96 1.73 -34.65
CA SER A 9 -48.08 2.92 -33.81
C SER A 9 -46.69 3.35 -33.34
N VAL A 10 -46.27 4.45 -33.89
CA VAL A 10 -45.12 5.27 -33.46
C VAL A 10 -45.58 5.98 -32.21
N MET A 11 -44.95 5.72 -31.10
CA MET A 11 -45.10 6.54 -29.92
C MET A 11 -43.68 6.93 -29.42
N SER A 12 -43.26 8.10 -29.92
CA SER A 12 -42.07 8.81 -29.45
C SER A 12 -42.27 9.22 -28.00
N LEU A 13 -41.58 8.55 -27.09
CA LEU A 13 -41.37 9.07 -25.75
C LEU A 13 -39.98 9.68 -25.71
N LEU A 14 -39.94 11.00 -25.73
CA LEU A 14 -38.78 11.82 -25.37
C LEU A 14 -38.49 11.59 -23.87
N VAL A 15 -37.54 10.70 -23.57
CA VAL A 15 -36.94 10.65 -22.24
C VAL A 15 -35.82 11.66 -22.23
N VAL A 16 -36.09 12.82 -21.62
CA VAL A 16 -35.07 13.77 -21.19
C VAL A 16 -34.25 13.08 -20.13
N ALA A 17 -33.11 12.51 -20.51
CA ALA A 17 -32.11 12.00 -19.58
C ALA A 17 -31.47 13.19 -18.89
N GLY A 18 -31.93 13.48 -17.68
CA GLY A 18 -31.24 14.34 -16.75
C GLY A 18 -29.86 13.76 -16.51
N ILE A 19 -28.82 14.47 -16.94
CA ILE A 19 -27.43 14.20 -16.60
C ILE A 19 -27.26 14.53 -15.12
N ILE A 20 -27.58 13.58 -14.26
CA ILE A 20 -27.14 13.61 -12.87
C ILE A 20 -25.64 13.35 -12.96
N GLY A 21 -24.86 14.42 -12.79
CA GLY A 21 -23.41 14.32 -12.65
C GLY A 21 -23.09 13.40 -11.47
N GLN A 22 -22.89 12.13 -11.77
CA GLN A 22 -22.28 11.21 -10.83
C GLN A 22 -20.84 11.67 -10.68
N LYS A 23 -20.61 12.36 -9.57
CA LYS A 23 -19.26 12.59 -9.04
C LYS A 23 -18.65 11.20 -8.89
N ALA A 24 -17.81 10.82 -9.84
CA ALA A 24 -17.04 9.61 -9.75
C ALA A 24 -16.23 9.71 -8.45
N SER A 25 -16.66 8.98 -7.43
CA SER A 25 -15.82 8.71 -6.28
C SER A 25 -14.63 7.93 -6.80
N ALA A 26 -13.51 8.62 -6.97
CA ALA A 26 -12.22 7.99 -7.18
C ALA A 26 -11.88 7.22 -5.90
N THR A 27 -12.45 6.04 -5.75
CA THR A 27 -12.10 5.09 -4.71
C THR A 27 -10.92 4.30 -5.22
N GLY A 28 -9.69 4.62 -4.76
CA GLY A 28 -8.68 3.61 -4.71
C GLY A 28 -7.26 3.91 -5.17
N ASP A 29 -6.92 5.10 -5.65
CA ASP A 29 -5.56 5.34 -6.22
C ASP A 29 -4.76 6.48 -5.54
N GLU A 30 -5.26 7.07 -4.48
CA GLU A 30 -4.46 8.04 -3.75
C GLU A 30 -3.50 7.30 -2.81
N PRO A 31 -2.18 7.58 -2.87
CA PRO A 31 -1.22 6.93 -2.00
C PRO A 31 -1.50 7.26 -0.53
N ALA A 32 -1.27 6.30 0.35
CA ALA A 32 -1.41 6.52 1.78
C ALA A 32 -0.44 7.63 2.23
N SER A 33 -0.91 8.53 3.10
CA SER A 33 -0.08 9.60 3.66
C SER A 33 1.06 9.04 4.52
N ILE A 34 2.14 9.81 4.68
CA ILE A 34 3.29 9.45 5.53
C ILE A 34 2.82 9.07 6.94
N GLU A 35 1.93 9.88 7.54
CA GLU A 35 1.39 9.61 8.87
C GLU A 35 0.65 8.26 8.92
N LYS A 36 -0.23 8.01 7.95
CA LYS A 36 -0.97 6.75 7.85
C LYS A 36 -0.04 5.55 7.71
N ILE A 37 1.01 5.68 6.89
CA ILE A 37 2.03 4.64 6.70
C ILE A 37 2.74 4.36 8.02
N MET A 38 3.23 5.40 8.70
CA MET A 38 3.98 5.25 9.95
C MET A 38 3.12 4.68 11.07
N GLU A 39 1.87 5.13 11.21
CA GLU A 39 0.94 4.57 12.19
C GLU A 39 0.65 3.10 11.90
N THR A 40 0.29 2.78 10.67
CA THR A 40 -0.09 1.40 10.29
C THR A 40 1.06 0.43 10.48
N LEU A 41 2.28 0.80 10.05
CA LEU A 41 3.41 -0.12 10.02
C LEU A 41 4.16 -0.22 11.36
N HIS A 42 4.15 0.84 12.18
CA HIS A 42 5.06 0.94 13.32
C HIS A 42 4.38 1.16 14.68
N LYS A 43 3.10 1.61 14.71
CA LYS A 43 2.46 1.99 15.97
C LYS A 43 1.92 0.78 16.74
N GLY A 44 2.50 0.58 17.91
CA GLY A 44 2.00 -0.42 18.88
C GLY A 44 2.57 -1.84 18.70
N ARG A 45 2.25 -2.68 19.69
CA ARG A 45 2.79 -4.04 19.80
C ARG A 45 2.25 -5.02 18.76
N LYS A 46 1.14 -4.69 18.13
CA LYS A 46 0.47 -5.51 17.10
C LYS A 46 0.71 -4.95 15.68
N SER A 47 1.60 -3.96 15.55
CA SER A 47 1.96 -3.45 14.22
C SER A 47 2.66 -4.54 13.39
N PRO A 48 2.58 -4.47 12.07
CA PRO A 48 3.29 -5.41 11.18
C PRO A 48 4.77 -5.54 11.53
N LEU A 49 5.46 -4.42 11.78
CA LEU A 49 6.88 -4.44 12.16
C LEU A 49 7.12 -5.19 13.48
N ALA A 50 6.32 -4.92 14.51
CA ALA A 50 6.49 -5.56 15.81
C ALA A 50 6.19 -7.07 15.74
N THR A 51 5.16 -7.44 14.99
CA THR A 51 4.76 -8.83 14.76
C THR A 51 5.85 -9.60 14.02
N ILE A 52 6.35 -9.07 12.90
CA ILE A 52 7.44 -9.69 12.12
C ILE A 52 8.69 -9.84 12.98
N LYS A 53 9.09 -8.78 13.69
CA LYS A 53 10.26 -8.83 14.60
C LYS A 53 10.16 -9.94 15.64
N THR A 54 8.98 -10.13 16.21
CA THR A 54 8.74 -11.16 17.23
C THR A 54 8.77 -12.55 16.61
N ALA A 55 8.07 -12.74 15.49
CA ALA A 55 8.00 -14.03 14.82
C ALA A 55 9.35 -14.52 14.30
N LEU A 56 10.20 -13.61 13.76
CA LEU A 56 11.55 -13.95 13.27
C LEU A 56 12.57 -14.27 14.37
N LYS A 57 12.25 -14.04 15.65
CA LYS A 57 13.10 -14.46 16.77
C LYS A 57 12.88 -15.92 17.18
N SER A 58 11.75 -16.51 16.78
CA SER A 58 11.45 -17.91 17.09
C SER A 58 12.44 -18.85 16.38
N ALA A 59 12.74 -19.96 17.00
CA ALA A 59 13.46 -21.07 16.36
C ALA A 59 12.62 -21.72 15.25
N THR A 60 11.30 -21.70 15.39
CA THR A 60 10.31 -22.13 14.40
C THR A 60 9.41 -20.96 14.04
N PRO A 61 9.78 -20.13 13.05
CA PRO A 61 8.98 -18.98 12.67
C PRO A 61 7.60 -19.35 12.17
N ASP A 62 6.57 -18.60 12.57
CA ASP A 62 5.24 -18.69 11.96
C ASP A 62 5.27 -17.96 10.60
N TRP A 63 5.58 -18.71 9.55
CA TRP A 63 5.71 -18.15 8.20
C TRP A 63 4.40 -17.61 7.65
N ALA A 64 3.26 -18.23 7.96
CA ALA A 64 1.96 -17.73 7.51
C ALA A 64 1.68 -16.32 8.07
N LEU A 65 1.98 -16.11 9.35
CA LEU A 65 1.87 -14.81 9.98
C LEU A 65 2.87 -13.80 9.38
N ILE A 66 4.13 -14.20 9.20
CA ILE A 66 5.18 -13.34 8.65
C ILE A 66 4.83 -12.92 7.21
N GLN A 67 4.36 -13.84 6.38
CA GLN A 67 3.95 -13.58 4.99
C GLN A 67 2.79 -12.59 4.91
N LYS A 68 1.79 -12.74 5.78
CA LYS A 68 0.67 -11.81 5.86
C LYS A 68 1.12 -10.40 6.22
N GLU A 69 1.93 -10.28 7.26
CA GLU A 69 2.36 -8.99 7.78
C GLU A 69 3.41 -8.31 6.88
N SER A 70 4.31 -9.09 6.26
CA SER A 70 5.30 -8.55 5.30
C SER A 70 4.64 -8.03 4.03
N LYS A 71 3.61 -8.71 3.53
CA LYS A 71 2.81 -8.25 2.39
C LYS A 71 2.12 -6.91 2.70
N THR A 72 1.53 -6.79 3.88
CA THR A 72 0.95 -5.54 4.35
C THR A 72 2.02 -4.45 4.46
N TYR A 73 3.17 -4.79 5.02
CA TYR A 73 4.31 -3.88 5.18
C TYR A 73 4.80 -3.36 3.82
N ALA A 74 5.03 -4.24 2.86
CA ALA A 74 5.48 -3.88 1.52
C ALA A 74 4.46 -3.01 0.76
N LYS A 75 3.16 -3.30 0.91
CA LYS A 75 2.09 -2.51 0.30
C LYS A 75 2.13 -1.04 0.75
N TYR A 76 2.15 -0.80 2.05
CA TYR A 76 2.19 0.57 2.57
C TYR A 76 3.54 1.26 2.31
N ALA A 77 4.64 0.52 2.41
CA ALA A 77 5.97 1.06 2.12
C ALA A 77 6.11 1.57 0.67
N ALA A 78 5.43 0.95 -0.28
CA ALA A 78 5.43 1.34 -1.69
C ALA A 78 4.78 2.72 -1.94
N ASP A 79 3.94 3.20 -1.03
CA ASP A 79 3.34 4.52 -1.13
C ASP A 79 4.24 5.64 -0.59
N LEU A 80 5.21 5.31 0.26
CA LEU A 80 6.06 6.32 0.89
C LEU A 80 6.79 7.23 -0.10
N PRO A 81 7.42 6.73 -1.19
CA PRO A 81 8.10 7.60 -2.17
C PRO A 81 7.19 8.52 -2.98
N LYS A 82 5.88 8.28 -2.94
CA LYS A 82 4.88 9.08 -3.65
C LYS A 82 4.49 10.35 -2.89
N ASN A 83 4.91 10.46 -1.63
CA ASN A 83 4.67 11.60 -0.77
C ASN A 83 5.80 12.62 -0.85
N ASP A 84 5.54 13.82 -0.36
CA ASP A 84 6.54 14.84 -0.09
C ASP A 84 6.83 14.92 1.41
N PRO A 85 8.09 15.18 1.82
CA PRO A 85 8.44 15.22 3.24
C PRO A 85 7.89 16.50 3.90
N PRO A 86 7.56 16.45 5.20
CA PRO A 86 7.18 17.63 5.94
C PRO A 86 8.38 18.58 6.19
N LYS A 87 9.61 18.06 6.11
CA LYS A 87 10.85 18.80 6.33
C LYS A 87 11.97 18.28 5.44
N GLY A 88 12.88 19.17 5.04
CA GLY A 88 14.10 18.83 4.31
C GLY A 88 13.89 18.68 2.81
N ASP A 89 14.91 18.19 2.13
CA ASP A 89 14.95 18.06 0.67
C ASP A 89 14.09 16.90 0.16
N SER A 90 13.18 17.19 -0.78
CA SER A 90 12.26 16.23 -1.36
C SER A 90 12.98 15.11 -2.15
N ALA A 91 14.07 15.43 -2.86
CA ALA A 91 14.81 14.42 -3.63
C ALA A 91 15.52 13.44 -2.70
N SER A 92 16.11 13.93 -1.61
CA SER A 92 16.70 13.10 -0.54
C SER A 92 15.65 12.18 0.10
N PHE A 93 14.48 12.73 0.44
CA PHE A 93 13.38 11.96 1.00
C PHE A 93 12.95 10.84 0.05
N LYS A 94 12.65 11.16 -1.21
CA LYS A 94 12.21 10.18 -2.22
C LYS A 94 13.23 9.08 -2.45
N SER A 95 14.52 9.42 -2.42
CA SER A 95 15.60 8.43 -2.49
C SER A 95 15.59 7.47 -1.30
N LEU A 96 15.51 7.98 -0.07
CA LEU A 96 15.44 7.16 1.14
C LEU A 96 14.16 6.32 1.21
N ALA A 97 13.03 6.93 0.86
CA ALA A 97 11.73 6.26 0.82
C ALA A 97 11.71 5.12 -0.22
N LYS A 98 12.37 5.30 -1.38
CA LYS A 98 12.52 4.24 -2.36
C LYS A 98 13.34 3.07 -1.82
N VAL A 99 14.49 3.36 -1.19
CA VAL A 99 15.32 2.30 -0.58
C VAL A 99 14.57 1.57 0.54
N PHE A 100 13.73 2.27 1.29
CA PHE A 100 12.84 1.69 2.30
C PHE A 100 11.81 0.76 1.66
N ALA A 101 11.11 1.21 0.62
CA ALA A 101 10.13 0.41 -0.12
C ALA A 101 10.77 -0.85 -0.74
N ASP A 102 11.95 -0.71 -1.37
CA ASP A 102 12.71 -1.82 -1.92
C ASP A 102 13.13 -2.84 -0.83
N SER A 103 13.47 -2.36 0.37
CA SER A 103 13.82 -3.22 1.50
C SER A 103 12.59 -3.94 2.07
N ALA A 104 11.44 -3.27 2.11
CA ALA A 104 10.17 -3.86 2.51
C ALA A 104 9.74 -4.97 1.53
N LYS A 105 9.90 -4.72 0.22
CA LYS A 105 9.65 -5.74 -0.80
C LYS A 105 10.57 -6.95 -0.63
N LYS A 106 11.87 -6.74 -0.38
CA LYS A 106 12.82 -7.83 -0.12
C LYS A 106 12.44 -8.65 1.12
N LEU A 107 11.90 -8.00 2.14
CA LEU A 107 11.39 -8.69 3.33
C LEU A 107 10.21 -9.59 2.97
N ASP A 108 9.26 -9.09 2.19
CA ASP A 108 8.13 -9.89 1.72
C ASP A 108 8.58 -11.05 0.82
N ASP A 109 9.43 -10.79 -0.17
CA ASP A 109 9.98 -11.82 -1.05
C ASP A 109 10.73 -12.93 -0.26
N ALA A 110 11.47 -12.56 0.79
CA ALA A 110 12.14 -13.51 1.67
C ALA A 110 11.14 -14.31 2.52
N ALA A 111 10.09 -13.67 3.02
CA ALA A 111 9.02 -14.32 3.76
C ALA A 111 8.26 -15.34 2.90
N GLN A 112 7.95 -15.01 1.65
CA GLN A 112 7.29 -15.92 0.72
C GLN A 112 8.13 -17.19 0.44
N ARG A 113 9.45 -17.09 0.50
CA ARG A 113 10.38 -18.22 0.35
C ARG A 113 10.78 -18.87 1.67
N GLU A 114 10.25 -18.40 2.78
CA GLU A 114 10.59 -18.86 4.13
C GLU A 114 12.10 -18.77 4.44
N ASP A 115 12.78 -17.79 3.80
CA ASP A 115 14.22 -17.55 3.97
C ASP A 115 14.47 -16.66 5.19
N LEU A 116 14.78 -17.31 6.31
CA LEU A 116 15.00 -16.65 7.59
C LEU A 116 16.19 -15.67 7.55
N ALA A 117 17.28 -16.03 6.88
CA ALA A 117 18.48 -15.21 6.81
C ALA A 117 18.23 -13.94 6.00
N ALA A 118 17.60 -14.09 4.83
CA ALA A 118 17.24 -12.96 3.98
C ALA A 118 16.18 -12.05 4.64
N ALA A 119 15.18 -12.62 5.33
CA ALA A 119 14.18 -11.86 6.05
C ALA A 119 14.79 -11.02 7.19
N LYS A 120 15.69 -11.61 7.99
CA LYS A 120 16.41 -10.90 9.05
C LYS A 120 17.30 -9.79 8.48
N SER A 121 17.99 -10.04 7.36
CA SER A 121 18.83 -9.05 6.69
C SER A 121 18.02 -7.86 6.18
N ALA A 122 16.88 -8.12 5.51
CA ALA A 122 15.98 -7.08 5.04
C ALA A 122 15.39 -6.25 6.20
N LEU A 123 15.00 -6.92 7.27
CA LEU A 123 14.48 -6.27 8.47
C LEU A 123 15.53 -5.37 9.16
N HIS A 124 16.78 -5.81 9.23
CA HIS A 124 17.89 -5.00 9.74
C HIS A 124 18.09 -3.73 8.91
N ARG A 125 18.08 -3.87 7.56
CA ARG A 125 18.20 -2.74 6.64
C ARG A 125 17.05 -1.72 6.82
N ILE A 126 15.82 -2.19 6.99
CA ILE A 126 14.67 -1.32 7.31
C ILE A 126 14.95 -0.52 8.57
N GLY A 127 15.43 -1.18 9.64
CA GLY A 127 15.76 -0.53 10.92
C GLY A 127 16.80 0.60 10.79
N THR A 128 17.85 0.41 9.97
CA THR A 128 18.87 1.45 9.75
C THR A 128 18.34 2.64 8.98
N LEU A 129 17.36 2.42 8.08
CA LEU A 129 16.74 3.49 7.30
C LEU A 129 15.82 4.38 8.13
N CYS A 130 15.15 3.81 9.15
CA CYS A 130 14.23 4.57 10.01
C CYS A 130 14.92 5.78 10.63
N LYS A 131 16.09 5.58 11.26
CA LYS A 131 16.83 6.66 11.88
C LYS A 131 17.26 7.71 10.87
N ARG A 132 17.85 7.30 9.76
CA ARG A 132 18.35 8.22 8.73
C ARG A 132 17.26 9.10 8.14
N CYS A 133 16.09 8.51 7.87
CA CYS A 133 14.96 9.25 7.31
C CYS A 133 14.38 10.22 8.34
N HIS A 134 14.18 9.78 9.58
CA HIS A 134 13.62 10.62 10.64
C HIS A 134 14.55 11.78 11.01
N ASP A 135 15.85 11.55 11.11
CA ASP A 135 16.81 12.62 11.41
C ASP A 135 16.78 13.75 10.35
N ALA A 136 16.53 13.40 9.09
CA ALA A 136 16.54 14.35 7.98
C ALA A 136 15.19 14.99 7.65
N HIS A 137 14.09 14.25 7.87
CA HIS A 137 12.80 14.58 7.26
C HIS A 137 11.61 14.59 8.23
N LYS A 138 11.77 14.21 9.51
CA LYS A 138 10.68 14.25 10.49
C LYS A 138 10.68 15.62 11.18
N GLU A 139 9.49 16.23 11.31
CA GLU A 139 9.29 17.36 12.24
C GLU A 139 9.36 16.87 13.69
N GLU A 140 9.84 17.74 14.59
CA GLU A 140 9.90 17.48 16.04
C GLU A 140 8.51 17.56 16.66
#